data_73287602d4e91ef19df6977aba88b93a
#
_entry.id   73287602d4e91ef19df6977aba88b93a
#
_cell.length_a   1.000
_cell.length_b   1.000
_cell.length_c   1.000
_cell.angle_alpha   90.00
_cell.angle_beta   90.00
_cell.angle_gamma   90.00
#
_symmetry.space_group_name_H-M   'P 1'
#
loop_
_entity.id
_entity.type
_entity.pdbx_description
1 polymer ?
#
loop_
_entity_poly.entity_id
_entity_poly.type
_entity_poly.pdbx_seq_one_letter_code
_entity_poly.pdbx_strand_id
1 'polypeptide(L)'
;MRKGSFLTRSNMAMISLRHFEDWGWLRRDYDETLNSYVVSFPEYSQLYVELFRNLYSDEDSKERESVLAVYSHLYTYSSDREKNNDILKSALHTSRSLLQMLANMQEGMRGYFDELSSQRSFLGIQEVLVKEINNSDSQKYAILTTTDSFYRYKEAVKELIEKNLGENETRREGFVEKLMDIQVQLAREEQEKSEERNVQNKLSIQRYRLERAVKLCDEANEMLYRISREFDAIERRYNMLIEQKTVFASRAAARIRYILM
;
A
#
# COMPACT_ATOMS: atom_id res chain seq x y z
N MET A 1 10.87 47.03 28.80
CA MET A 1 11.99 46.76 27.88
C MET A 1 12.41 45.30 28.04
N ARG A 2 11.97 44.40 27.14
CA ARG A 2 12.42 43.01 27.09
C ARG A 2 13.76 42.97 26.35
N LYS A 3 14.83 42.60 27.06
CA LYS A 3 16.18 42.40 26.48
C LYS A 3 16.05 41.33 25.37
N GLY A 4 16.41 41.73 24.15
CA GLY A 4 16.51 40.79 23.04
C GLY A 4 17.57 39.74 23.36
N SER A 5 17.16 38.52 23.52
CA SER A 5 18.03 37.35 23.62
C SER A 5 18.71 37.17 22.27
N PHE A 6 20.01 37.32 22.17
CA PHE A 6 20.80 37.02 20.98
C PHE A 6 20.60 35.54 20.64
N LEU A 7 20.08 35.22 19.44
CA LEU A 7 19.90 33.88 18.94
C LEU A 7 21.26 33.24 18.64
N THR A 8 21.78 32.46 19.58
CA THR A 8 22.92 31.58 19.36
C THR A 8 22.39 30.16 18.98
N ARG A 9 23.22 29.33 18.35
CA ARG A 9 22.82 27.93 18.04
C ARG A 9 22.36 27.18 19.29
N SER A 10 22.98 27.35 20.42
CA SER A 10 22.63 26.72 21.70
C SER A 10 21.27 27.22 22.22
N ASN A 11 21.04 28.55 22.17
CA ASN A 11 19.76 29.13 22.59
C ASN A 11 18.61 28.75 21.68
N MET A 12 18.85 28.64 20.37
CA MET A 12 17.85 28.18 19.43
C MET A 12 17.39 26.75 19.73
N ALA A 13 18.33 25.85 19.98
CA ALA A 13 18.00 24.46 20.33
C ALA A 13 17.14 24.38 21.60
N MET A 14 17.51 25.09 22.66
CA MET A 14 16.74 25.14 23.91
C MET A 14 15.34 25.77 23.73
N ILE A 15 15.24 26.85 22.95
CA ILE A 15 13.96 27.49 22.66
C ILE A 15 13.07 26.57 21.87
N SER A 16 13.62 25.89 20.86
CA SER A 16 12.87 24.93 20.06
C SER A 16 12.35 23.75 20.89
N LEU A 17 13.19 23.16 21.73
CA LEU A 17 12.78 22.07 22.63
C LEU A 17 11.65 22.53 23.57
N ARG A 18 11.76 23.72 24.16
CA ARG A 18 10.70 24.26 25.03
C ARG A 18 9.40 24.47 24.26
N HIS A 19 9.42 24.99 23.05
CA HIS A 19 8.23 25.12 22.23
C HIS A 19 7.60 23.77 21.91
N PHE A 20 8.41 22.76 21.59
CA PHE A 20 7.88 21.41 21.34
C PHE A 20 7.28 20.78 22.61
N GLU A 21 7.85 21.06 23.80
CA GLU A 21 7.24 20.67 25.08
C GLU A 21 5.92 21.43 25.31
N ASP A 22 5.90 22.76 25.12
CA ASP A 22 4.72 23.61 25.31
C ASP A 22 3.57 23.23 24.36
N TRP A 23 3.90 22.78 23.15
CA TRP A 23 2.93 22.30 22.16
C TRP A 23 2.53 20.83 22.35
N GLY A 24 3.12 20.14 23.33
CA GLY A 24 2.85 18.74 23.61
C GLY A 24 3.49 17.75 22.64
N TRP A 25 4.38 18.19 21.75
CA TRP A 25 5.12 17.30 20.85
C TRP A 25 6.20 16.50 21.56
N LEU A 26 6.73 17.03 22.64
CA LEU A 26 7.72 16.40 23.51
C LEU A 26 7.17 16.35 24.93
N ARG A 27 7.58 15.32 25.65
CA ARG A 27 7.28 15.15 27.06
C ARG A 27 8.58 14.98 27.82
N ARG A 28 8.70 15.68 28.94
CA ARG A 28 9.84 15.57 29.85
C ARG A 28 9.44 14.69 31.01
N ASP A 29 10.09 13.54 31.12
CA ASP A 29 9.92 12.60 32.20
C ASP A 29 11.22 12.44 32.98
N TYR A 30 11.14 12.13 34.28
CA TYR A 30 12.31 11.80 35.06
C TYR A 30 12.57 10.30 34.99
N ASP A 31 13.77 9.93 34.52
CA ASP A 31 14.21 8.53 34.46
C ASP A 31 15.02 8.21 35.73
N GLU A 32 14.47 7.34 36.56
CA GLU A 32 15.10 6.93 37.82
C GLU A 32 16.41 6.15 37.57
N THR A 33 16.50 5.41 36.46
CA THR A 33 17.68 4.60 36.14
C THR A 33 18.85 5.44 35.70
N LEU A 34 18.57 6.53 34.96
CA LEU A 34 19.56 7.51 34.50
C LEU A 34 19.75 8.64 35.50
N ASN A 35 18.93 8.72 36.56
CA ASN A 35 18.89 9.79 37.54
C ASN A 35 18.90 11.18 36.88
N SER A 36 18.12 11.33 35.78
CA SER A 36 18.09 12.56 34.99
C SER A 36 16.75 12.74 34.30
N TYR A 37 16.46 13.99 33.89
CA TYR A 37 15.32 14.26 33.03
C TYR A 37 15.62 13.82 31.59
N VAL A 38 14.74 13.01 31.01
CA VAL A 38 14.77 12.60 29.61
C VAL A 38 13.60 13.23 28.88
N VAL A 39 13.84 13.56 27.61
CA VAL A 39 12.82 14.10 26.73
C VAL A 39 12.42 12.98 25.77
N SER A 40 11.17 12.66 25.73
CA SER A 40 10.61 11.59 24.88
C SER A 40 9.53 12.13 23.95
N PHE A 41 9.32 11.42 22.83
CA PHE A 41 8.15 11.65 21.98
C PHE A 41 6.98 10.81 22.52
N PRO A 42 5.84 11.42 22.89
CA PRO A 42 4.60 10.68 23.11
C PRO A 42 4.20 9.87 21.87
N GLU A 43 3.46 8.79 22.05
CA GLU A 43 3.07 7.88 20.96
C GLU A 43 2.41 8.62 19.78
N TYR A 44 1.49 9.55 20.06
CA TYR A 44 0.86 10.36 19.02
C TYR A 44 1.84 11.26 18.26
N SER A 45 2.88 11.80 18.94
CA SER A 45 3.91 12.60 18.28
C SER A 45 4.81 11.74 17.40
N GLN A 46 5.12 10.50 17.82
CA GLN A 46 5.86 9.54 17.00
C GLN A 46 5.13 9.24 15.70
N LEU A 47 3.81 9.03 15.74
CA LEU A 47 3.00 8.81 14.55
C LEU A 47 3.10 9.97 13.55
N TYR A 48 3.05 11.22 14.02
CA TYR A 48 3.23 12.39 13.15
C TYR A 48 4.66 12.51 12.61
N VAL A 49 5.68 12.24 13.43
CA VAL A 49 7.08 12.23 12.97
C VAL A 49 7.30 11.17 11.90
N GLU A 50 6.73 9.98 12.07
CA GLU A 50 6.77 8.93 11.05
C GLU A 50 6.03 9.33 9.78
N LEU A 51 4.86 9.98 9.91
CA LEU A 51 4.14 10.52 8.77
C LEU A 51 5.00 11.54 8.00
N PHE A 52 5.59 12.52 8.68
CA PHE A 52 6.47 13.51 8.05
C PHE A 52 7.75 12.87 7.48
N ARG A 53 8.33 11.90 8.17
CA ARG A 53 9.46 11.13 7.66
C ARG A 53 9.10 10.40 6.37
N ASN A 54 7.92 9.79 6.30
CA ASN A 54 7.44 9.11 5.11
C ASN A 54 7.15 10.08 3.95
N LEU A 55 6.76 11.34 4.26
CA LEU A 55 6.62 12.40 3.25
C LEU A 55 7.96 12.93 2.75
N TYR A 56 9.03 12.82 3.55
CA TYR A 56 10.36 13.34 3.24
C TYR A 56 11.37 12.27 2.81
N SER A 57 11.12 10.99 3.13
CA SER A 57 11.95 9.90 2.63
C SER A 57 11.64 9.69 1.16
N ASP A 58 12.69 9.59 0.35
CA ASP A 58 12.60 9.20 -1.05
C ASP A 58 11.64 8.01 -1.19
N GLU A 59 10.43 8.28 -1.63
CA GLU A 59 9.42 7.27 -1.96
C GLU A 59 9.88 6.39 -3.12
N ASP A 60 10.94 6.80 -3.83
CA ASP A 60 11.47 6.13 -5.01
C ASP A 60 11.80 4.65 -4.82
N SER A 61 12.24 4.24 -3.61
CA SER A 61 12.55 2.84 -3.35
C SER A 61 11.30 1.99 -3.08
N LYS A 62 10.29 2.55 -2.39
CA LYS A 62 9.04 1.84 -2.06
C LYS A 62 8.15 1.64 -3.29
N GLU A 63 8.11 2.62 -4.18
CA GLU A 63 7.30 2.59 -5.38
C GLU A 63 7.92 1.73 -6.49
N ARG A 64 9.26 1.68 -6.55
CA ARG A 64 10.00 0.81 -7.48
C ARG A 64 9.62 -0.66 -7.32
N GLU A 65 9.23 -1.07 -6.11
CA GLU A 65 8.89 -2.44 -5.77
C GLU A 65 7.40 -2.76 -5.89
N SER A 66 6.53 -1.79 -6.20
CA SER A 66 5.09 -1.97 -6.03
C SER A 66 4.47 -3.08 -6.89
N VAL A 67 4.76 -3.16 -8.19
CA VAL A 67 4.22 -4.22 -9.06
C VAL A 67 4.91 -5.55 -8.79
N LEU A 68 6.23 -5.55 -8.67
CA LEU A 68 7.02 -6.71 -8.32
C LEU A 68 6.68 -7.23 -6.92
N ALA A 69 6.41 -6.32 -5.96
CA ALA A 69 6.02 -6.70 -4.61
C ALA A 69 4.67 -7.41 -4.58
N VAL A 70 3.66 -6.95 -5.35
CA VAL A 70 2.38 -7.67 -5.47
C VAL A 70 2.59 -9.06 -6.05
N TYR A 71 3.37 -9.17 -7.12
CA TYR A 71 3.74 -10.47 -7.70
C TYR A 71 4.41 -11.38 -6.66
N SER A 72 5.40 -10.85 -5.93
CA SER A 72 6.15 -11.59 -4.92
C SER A 72 5.24 -12.07 -3.78
N HIS A 73 4.32 -11.24 -3.29
CA HIS A 73 3.35 -11.64 -2.27
C HIS A 73 2.42 -12.74 -2.76
N LEU A 74 1.88 -12.63 -3.99
CA LEU A 74 1.01 -13.66 -4.57
C LEU A 74 1.76 -14.97 -4.80
N TYR A 75 3.02 -14.91 -5.24
CA TYR A 75 3.87 -16.07 -5.40
C TYR A 75 4.19 -16.72 -4.05
N THR A 76 4.54 -15.93 -3.04
CA THR A 76 4.78 -16.42 -1.68
C THR A 76 3.54 -17.10 -1.13
N TYR A 77 2.35 -16.50 -1.29
CA TYR A 77 1.09 -17.12 -0.87
C TYR A 77 0.82 -18.43 -1.63
N SER A 78 1.09 -18.47 -2.94
CA SER A 78 0.96 -19.70 -3.74
C SER A 78 1.84 -20.82 -3.22
N SER A 79 3.04 -20.50 -2.77
CA SER A 79 4.05 -21.45 -2.27
C SER A 79 3.88 -21.80 -0.80
N ASP A 80 3.11 -21.03 -0.05
CA ASP A 80 2.87 -21.26 1.37
C ASP A 80 1.90 -22.43 1.60
N ARG A 81 2.33 -23.45 2.32
CA ARG A 81 1.52 -24.62 2.65
C ARG A 81 0.35 -24.27 3.59
N GLU A 82 0.57 -23.33 4.48
CA GLU A 82 -0.42 -22.91 5.47
C GLU A 82 -1.43 -21.91 4.90
N LYS A 83 -1.08 -21.26 3.77
CA LYS A 83 -1.91 -20.23 3.10
C LYS A 83 -2.25 -19.09 4.07
N ASN A 84 -1.20 -18.41 4.56
CA ASN A 84 -1.35 -17.30 5.49
C ASN A 84 -1.98 -16.08 4.80
N ASN A 85 -3.19 -15.71 5.23
CA ASN A 85 -3.95 -14.59 4.67
C ASN A 85 -3.30 -13.22 4.88
N ASP A 86 -2.35 -13.07 5.81
CA ASP A 86 -1.65 -11.79 6.00
C ASP A 86 -0.76 -11.43 4.80
N ILE A 87 -0.29 -12.44 4.06
CA ILE A 87 0.44 -12.22 2.80
C ILE A 87 -0.48 -11.57 1.75
N LEU A 88 -1.73 -12.01 1.65
CA LEU A 88 -2.73 -11.42 0.75
C LEU A 88 -3.15 -10.01 1.18
N LYS A 89 -3.21 -9.75 2.50
CA LYS A 89 -3.46 -8.38 3.01
C LYS A 89 -2.34 -7.44 2.57
N SER A 90 -1.08 -7.89 2.63
CA SER A 90 0.07 -7.12 2.16
C SER A 90 0.00 -6.86 0.65
N ALA A 91 -0.34 -7.88 -0.16
CA ALA A 91 -0.54 -7.74 -1.60
C ALA A 91 -1.65 -6.73 -1.93
N LEU A 92 -2.77 -6.79 -1.23
CA LEU A 92 -3.89 -5.86 -1.42
C LEU A 92 -3.51 -4.43 -1.02
N HIS A 93 -2.78 -4.25 0.09
CA HIS A 93 -2.30 -2.94 0.51
C HIS A 93 -1.37 -2.33 -0.54
N THR A 94 -0.39 -3.09 -1.02
CA THR A 94 0.54 -2.65 -2.07
C THR A 94 -0.18 -2.29 -3.37
N SER A 95 -1.18 -3.08 -3.79
CA SER A 95 -1.99 -2.78 -4.97
C SER A 95 -2.74 -1.46 -4.84
N ARG A 96 -3.31 -1.17 -3.66
CA ARG A 96 -3.99 0.10 -3.38
C ARG A 96 -3.04 1.28 -3.36
N SER A 97 -1.86 1.12 -2.77
CA SER A 97 -0.82 2.16 -2.77
C SER A 97 -0.40 2.51 -4.19
N LEU A 98 -0.21 1.51 -5.06
CA LEU A 98 0.10 1.73 -6.47
C LEU A 98 -1.04 2.46 -7.21
N LEU A 99 -2.29 2.08 -6.95
CA LEU A 99 -3.44 2.76 -7.55
C LEU A 99 -3.55 4.22 -7.11
N GLN A 100 -3.29 4.50 -5.83
CA GLN A 100 -3.27 5.87 -5.29
C GLN A 100 -2.14 6.70 -5.91
N MET A 101 -0.96 6.13 -6.05
CA MET A 101 0.18 6.78 -6.72
C MET A 101 -0.16 7.20 -8.15
N LEU A 102 -0.76 6.30 -8.94
CA LEU A 102 -1.20 6.61 -10.30
C LEU A 102 -2.28 7.69 -10.33
N ALA A 103 -3.18 7.71 -9.33
CA ALA A 103 -4.19 8.77 -9.20
C ALA A 103 -3.55 10.13 -8.94
N ASN A 104 -2.54 10.20 -8.07
CA ASN A 104 -1.81 11.42 -7.76
C ASN A 104 -1.04 11.92 -8.99
N MET A 105 -0.38 11.02 -9.74
CA MET A 105 0.29 11.38 -11.00
C MET A 105 -0.68 11.96 -12.04
N GLN A 106 -1.88 11.39 -12.17
CA GLN A 106 -2.90 11.91 -13.08
C GLN A 106 -3.36 13.31 -12.69
N GLU A 107 -3.53 13.57 -11.39
CA GLU A 107 -3.91 14.89 -10.90
C GLU A 107 -2.78 15.91 -11.11
N GLY A 108 -1.53 15.53 -10.86
CA GLY A 108 -0.35 16.34 -11.18
C GLY A 108 -0.28 16.73 -12.65
N MET A 109 -0.57 15.79 -13.55
CA MET A 109 -0.61 16.06 -14.99
C MET A 109 -1.65 17.13 -15.38
N ARG A 110 -2.83 17.16 -14.72
CA ARG A 110 -3.84 18.21 -14.96
C ARG A 110 -3.28 19.60 -14.65
N GLY A 111 -2.57 19.74 -13.53
CA GLY A 111 -1.90 21.00 -13.17
C GLY A 111 -0.91 21.46 -14.25
N TYR A 112 -0.12 20.56 -14.83
CA TYR A 112 0.79 20.89 -15.94
C TYR A 112 0.06 21.28 -17.22
N PHE A 113 -1.08 20.67 -17.54
CA PHE A 113 -1.90 21.11 -18.67
C PHE A 113 -2.42 22.54 -18.50
N ASP A 114 -2.88 22.89 -17.30
CA ASP A 114 -3.38 24.24 -17.00
C ASP A 114 -2.24 25.25 -17.05
N GLU A 115 -1.08 24.93 -16.46
CA GLU A 115 0.10 25.76 -16.50
C GLU A 115 0.60 25.96 -17.95
N LEU A 116 0.71 24.89 -18.74
CA LEU A 116 1.08 24.96 -20.16
C LEU A 116 0.10 25.82 -20.96
N SER A 117 -1.20 25.72 -20.67
CA SER A 117 -2.23 26.47 -21.39
C SER A 117 -2.18 27.98 -21.12
N SER A 118 -1.67 28.40 -19.97
CA SER A 118 -1.51 29.81 -19.59
C SER A 118 -0.27 30.48 -20.20
N GLN A 119 0.76 29.71 -20.61
CA GLN A 119 2.02 30.24 -21.11
C GLN A 119 1.87 30.83 -22.54
N ARG A 120 2.46 32.01 -22.72
CA ARG A 120 2.45 32.73 -24.02
C ARG A 120 3.85 32.92 -24.63
N SER A 121 4.91 32.58 -23.91
CA SER A 121 6.30 32.70 -24.35
C SER A 121 6.97 31.34 -24.48
N PHE A 122 7.99 31.26 -25.33
CA PHE A 122 8.81 30.05 -25.46
C PHE A 122 9.46 29.65 -24.12
N LEU A 123 10.03 30.63 -23.41
CA LEU A 123 10.67 30.40 -22.10
C LEU A 123 9.68 29.84 -21.07
N GLY A 124 8.46 30.40 -21.00
CA GLY A 124 7.44 29.88 -20.09
C GLY A 124 7.03 28.43 -20.41
N ILE A 125 6.94 28.07 -21.68
CA ILE A 125 6.67 26.68 -22.09
C ILE A 125 7.85 25.78 -21.70
N GLN A 126 9.08 26.24 -21.93
CA GLN A 126 10.29 25.50 -21.56
C GLN A 126 10.35 25.25 -20.04
N GLU A 127 10.03 26.25 -19.23
CA GLU A 127 9.97 26.11 -17.76
C GLU A 127 8.96 25.05 -17.31
N VAL A 128 7.76 25.02 -17.89
CA VAL A 128 6.75 24.02 -17.58
C VAL A 128 7.22 22.61 -17.97
N LEU A 129 7.87 22.46 -19.13
CA LEU A 129 8.42 21.17 -19.57
C LEU A 129 9.53 20.68 -18.63
N VAL A 130 10.47 21.58 -18.27
CA VAL A 130 11.57 21.24 -17.36
C VAL A 130 11.03 20.86 -15.98
N LYS A 131 10.03 21.60 -15.49
CA LYS A 131 9.37 21.31 -14.21
C LYS A 131 8.65 19.96 -14.23
N GLU A 132 7.96 19.62 -15.33
CA GLU A 132 7.31 18.31 -15.49
C GLU A 132 8.34 17.17 -15.55
N ILE A 133 9.41 17.31 -16.32
CA ILE A 133 10.46 16.28 -16.45
C ILE A 133 11.20 16.04 -15.12
N ASN A 134 11.47 17.11 -14.39
CA ASN A 134 12.20 17.05 -13.12
C ASN A 134 11.31 16.72 -11.89
N ASN A 135 10.01 16.57 -12.09
CA ASN A 135 9.11 16.17 -11.02
C ASN A 135 9.35 14.71 -10.62
N SER A 136 9.24 14.41 -9.34
CA SER A 136 9.30 13.05 -8.79
C SER A 136 8.32 12.10 -9.48
N ASP A 137 7.10 12.55 -9.79
CA ASP A 137 6.09 11.76 -10.50
C ASP A 137 6.52 11.34 -11.90
N SER A 138 7.29 12.18 -12.61
CA SER A 138 7.83 11.83 -13.93
C SER A 138 8.95 10.81 -13.85
N GLN A 139 9.75 10.86 -12.80
CA GLN A 139 10.76 9.83 -12.50
C GLN A 139 10.09 8.49 -12.17
N LYS A 140 9.07 8.50 -11.33
CA LYS A 140 8.26 7.31 -11.00
C LYS A 140 7.59 6.73 -12.24
N TYR A 141 7.03 7.57 -13.11
CA TYR A 141 6.46 7.15 -14.38
C TYR A 141 7.50 6.50 -15.29
N ALA A 142 8.71 7.05 -15.37
CA ALA A 142 9.79 6.46 -16.14
C ALA A 142 10.15 5.06 -15.63
N ILE A 143 10.19 4.84 -14.32
CA ILE A 143 10.42 3.54 -13.69
C ILE A 143 9.32 2.55 -14.08
N LEU A 144 8.05 2.94 -13.95
CA LEU A 144 6.90 2.10 -14.28
C LEU A 144 6.84 1.71 -15.77
N THR A 145 7.38 2.55 -16.65
CA THR A 145 7.40 2.28 -18.09
C THR A 145 8.61 1.49 -18.57
N THR A 146 9.69 1.46 -17.79
CA THR A 146 10.97 0.86 -18.21
C THR A 146 11.38 -0.34 -17.36
N THR A 147 11.66 -0.13 -16.07
CA THR A 147 12.32 -1.11 -15.21
C THR A 147 11.32 -2.00 -14.49
N ASP A 148 10.26 -1.41 -13.96
CA ASP A 148 9.17 -2.11 -13.27
C ASP A 148 7.89 -1.99 -14.10
N SER A 149 8.02 -2.34 -15.39
CA SER A 149 6.92 -2.21 -16.34
C SER A 149 5.70 -2.99 -15.85
N PHE A 150 4.61 -2.27 -15.65
CA PHE A 150 3.30 -2.87 -15.34
C PHE A 150 2.97 -4.01 -16.31
N TYR A 151 3.22 -3.81 -17.59
CA TYR A 151 2.98 -4.82 -18.63
C TYR A 151 3.85 -6.06 -18.51
N ARG A 152 5.02 -5.95 -17.89
CA ARG A 152 5.91 -7.12 -17.69
C ARG A 152 5.34 -8.12 -16.69
N TYR A 153 4.69 -7.62 -15.64
CA TYR A 153 4.20 -8.47 -14.54
C TYR A 153 2.68 -8.68 -14.54
N LYS A 154 1.94 -7.90 -15.32
CA LYS A 154 0.48 -7.91 -15.36
C LYS A 154 -0.10 -9.32 -15.56
N GLU A 155 0.33 -10.01 -16.61
CA GLU A 155 -0.19 -11.33 -16.94
C GLU A 155 0.21 -12.35 -15.86
N ALA A 156 1.46 -12.33 -15.39
CA ALA A 156 1.94 -13.20 -14.34
C ALA A 156 1.17 -12.99 -13.00
N VAL A 157 0.79 -11.75 -12.68
CA VAL A 157 -0.05 -11.45 -11.50
C VAL A 157 -1.45 -12.02 -11.69
N LYS A 158 -2.06 -11.87 -12.88
CA LYS A 158 -3.40 -12.42 -13.18
C LYS A 158 -3.40 -13.94 -13.11
N GLU A 159 -2.42 -14.59 -13.71
CA GLU A 159 -2.24 -16.04 -13.64
C GLU A 159 -2.09 -16.57 -12.19
N LEU A 160 -1.29 -15.85 -11.36
CA LEU A 160 -1.16 -16.20 -9.95
C LEU A 160 -2.45 -16.01 -9.15
N ILE A 161 -3.24 -14.99 -9.45
CA ILE A 161 -4.54 -14.80 -8.82
C ILE A 161 -5.48 -15.96 -9.17
N GLU A 162 -5.61 -16.30 -10.44
CA GLU A 162 -6.45 -17.41 -10.92
C GLU A 162 -6.01 -18.74 -10.32
N LYS A 163 -4.71 -19.02 -10.34
CA LYS A 163 -4.15 -20.22 -9.72
C LYS A 163 -4.48 -20.31 -8.23
N ASN A 164 -4.26 -19.24 -7.48
CA ASN A 164 -4.53 -19.23 -6.05
C ASN A 164 -6.04 -19.35 -5.74
N LEU A 165 -6.92 -18.78 -6.56
CA LEU A 165 -8.37 -18.96 -6.44
C LEU A 165 -8.76 -20.43 -6.63
N GLY A 166 -8.25 -21.09 -7.67
CA GLY A 166 -8.50 -22.50 -7.92
C GLY A 166 -7.99 -23.42 -6.80
N GLU A 167 -6.77 -23.18 -6.32
CA GLU A 167 -6.20 -23.93 -5.20
C GLU A 167 -7.00 -23.74 -3.89
N ASN A 168 -7.43 -22.51 -3.60
CA ASN A 168 -8.23 -22.23 -2.40
C ASN A 168 -9.63 -22.87 -2.50
N GLU A 169 -10.27 -22.87 -3.67
CA GLU A 169 -11.57 -23.51 -3.84
C GLU A 169 -11.47 -25.02 -3.64
N THR A 170 -10.48 -25.67 -4.22
CA THR A 170 -10.23 -27.11 -4.02
C THR A 170 -10.00 -27.44 -2.54
N ARG A 171 -9.24 -26.61 -1.82
CA ARG A 171 -9.03 -26.77 -0.37
C ARG A 171 -10.33 -26.60 0.42
N ARG A 172 -11.10 -25.58 0.06
CA ARG A 172 -12.39 -25.25 0.67
C ARG A 172 -13.37 -26.42 0.52
N GLU A 173 -13.51 -26.95 -0.69
CA GLU A 173 -14.35 -28.12 -0.95
C GLU A 173 -13.96 -29.32 -0.10
N GLY A 174 -12.66 -29.63 -0.01
CA GLY A 174 -12.15 -30.70 0.84
C GLY A 174 -12.40 -30.47 2.33
N PHE A 175 -12.44 -29.22 2.81
CA PHE A 175 -12.83 -28.93 4.20
C PHE A 175 -14.36 -29.07 4.41
N VAL A 176 -15.17 -28.68 3.45
CA VAL A 176 -16.63 -28.80 3.50
C VAL A 176 -17.03 -30.28 3.50
N GLU A 177 -16.39 -31.12 2.66
CA GLU A 177 -16.63 -32.57 2.65
C GLU A 177 -16.34 -33.18 4.03
N LYS A 178 -15.18 -32.88 4.62
CA LYS A 178 -14.85 -33.35 5.99
C LYS A 178 -15.81 -32.82 7.06
N LEU A 179 -16.35 -31.62 6.90
CA LEU A 179 -17.37 -31.08 7.80
C LEU A 179 -18.65 -31.88 7.73
N MET A 180 -19.10 -32.28 6.52
CA MET A 180 -20.28 -33.13 6.33
C MET A 180 -20.08 -34.48 7.00
N ASP A 181 -18.90 -35.10 6.84
CA ASP A 181 -18.60 -36.38 7.49
C ASP A 181 -18.66 -36.29 9.03
N ILE A 182 -18.09 -35.22 9.61
CA ILE A 182 -18.15 -34.99 11.06
C ILE A 182 -19.58 -34.76 11.53
N GLN A 183 -20.41 -34.05 10.77
CA GLN A 183 -21.82 -33.84 11.11
C GLN A 183 -22.59 -35.16 11.14
N VAL A 184 -22.35 -36.04 10.18
CA VAL A 184 -22.93 -37.37 10.16
C VAL A 184 -22.50 -38.23 11.34
N GLN A 185 -21.19 -38.16 11.71
CA GLN A 185 -20.67 -38.85 12.89
C GLN A 185 -21.30 -38.34 14.19
N LEU A 186 -21.38 -37.02 14.36
CA LEU A 186 -22.02 -36.41 15.53
C LEU A 186 -23.50 -36.82 15.66
N ALA A 187 -24.22 -36.84 14.57
CA ALA A 187 -25.65 -37.28 14.54
C ALA A 187 -25.81 -38.76 14.95
N ARG A 188 -24.87 -39.63 14.57
CA ARG A 188 -24.87 -41.04 14.98
C ARG A 188 -24.57 -41.20 16.48
N GLU A 189 -23.57 -40.52 16.97
CA GLU A 189 -23.18 -40.52 18.40
C GLU A 189 -24.33 -40.02 19.31
N GLU A 190 -25.08 -39.00 18.85
CA GLU A 190 -26.27 -38.50 19.53
C GLU A 190 -27.41 -39.55 19.58
N GLN A 191 -27.61 -40.35 18.52
CA GLN A 191 -28.62 -41.41 18.47
C GLN A 191 -28.26 -42.62 19.33
N GLU A 192 -26.98 -42.99 19.40
CA GLU A 192 -26.50 -44.14 20.14
C GLU A 192 -26.39 -43.92 21.67
N LYS A 193 -26.70 -42.68 22.14
CA LYS A 193 -26.58 -42.30 23.56
C LYS A 193 -25.25 -42.70 24.21
N SER A 194 -24.18 -42.66 23.42
CA SER A 194 -22.85 -43.00 23.87
C SER A 194 -22.41 -42.06 25.00
N GLU A 195 -22.08 -42.60 26.17
CA GLU A 195 -21.64 -41.85 27.35
C GLU A 195 -20.20 -41.32 27.21
N GLU A 196 -19.53 -41.52 26.08
CA GLU A 196 -18.17 -41.05 25.85
C GLU A 196 -18.09 -39.55 25.50
N ARG A 197 -18.27 -38.71 26.51
CA ARG A 197 -18.06 -37.23 26.39
C ARG A 197 -16.75 -36.86 25.70
N ASN A 198 -15.73 -37.70 25.77
CA ASN A 198 -14.44 -37.46 25.13
C ASN A 198 -14.49 -37.49 23.60
N VAL A 199 -15.32 -38.37 23.00
CA VAL A 199 -15.45 -38.47 21.54
C VAL A 199 -16.22 -37.26 20.99
N GLN A 200 -17.33 -36.91 21.62
CA GLN A 200 -18.12 -35.72 21.24
C GLN A 200 -17.31 -34.43 21.34
N ASN A 201 -16.48 -34.27 22.39
CA ASN A 201 -15.60 -33.11 22.53
C ASN A 201 -14.53 -33.05 21.41
N LYS A 202 -13.93 -34.18 21.03
CA LYS A 202 -12.95 -34.24 19.93
C LYS A 202 -13.58 -33.87 18.59
N LEU A 203 -14.75 -34.41 18.28
CA LEU A 203 -15.49 -34.11 17.06
C LEU A 203 -15.90 -32.63 17.00
N SER A 204 -16.35 -32.06 18.10
CA SER A 204 -16.71 -30.64 18.20
C SER A 204 -15.51 -29.72 17.95
N ILE A 205 -14.33 -30.07 18.50
CA ILE A 205 -13.09 -29.32 18.25
C ILE A 205 -12.67 -29.43 16.79
N GLN A 206 -12.77 -30.63 16.18
CA GLN A 206 -12.44 -30.83 14.77
C GLN A 206 -13.39 -30.05 13.87
N ARG A 207 -14.70 -30.08 14.15
CA ARG A 207 -15.69 -29.27 13.45
C ARG A 207 -15.35 -27.79 13.48
N TYR A 208 -15.08 -27.24 14.67
CA TYR A 208 -14.69 -25.83 14.80
C TYR A 208 -13.44 -25.45 13.99
N ARG A 209 -12.42 -26.33 13.98
CA ARG A 209 -11.20 -26.09 13.20
C ARG A 209 -11.48 -26.08 11.70
N LEU A 210 -12.34 -26.98 11.22
CA LEU A 210 -12.71 -27.04 9.81
C LEU A 210 -13.60 -25.86 9.38
N GLU A 211 -14.56 -25.45 10.21
CA GLU A 211 -15.38 -24.26 9.99
C GLU A 211 -14.48 -23.01 9.87
N ARG A 212 -13.50 -22.91 10.76
CA ARG A 212 -12.51 -21.82 10.67
C ARG A 212 -11.64 -21.90 9.41
N ALA A 213 -11.25 -23.10 8.97
CA ALA A 213 -10.46 -23.28 7.76
C ALA A 213 -11.25 -22.91 6.50
N VAL A 214 -12.54 -23.26 6.42
CA VAL A 214 -13.44 -22.82 5.34
C VAL A 214 -13.52 -21.29 5.30
N LYS A 215 -13.76 -20.66 6.46
CA LYS A 215 -13.83 -19.21 6.55
C LYS A 215 -12.54 -18.53 6.09
N LEU A 216 -11.37 -19.07 6.44
CA LEU A 216 -10.09 -18.54 5.97
C LEU A 216 -9.92 -18.66 4.46
N CYS A 217 -10.41 -19.73 3.83
CA CYS A 217 -10.43 -19.85 2.38
C CYS A 217 -11.37 -18.82 1.73
N ASP A 218 -12.55 -18.59 2.30
CA ASP A 218 -13.49 -17.58 1.80
C ASP A 218 -12.89 -16.16 1.91
N GLU A 219 -12.26 -15.82 3.04
CA GLU A 219 -11.56 -14.55 3.23
C GLU A 219 -10.40 -14.37 2.24
N ALA A 220 -9.64 -15.43 1.96
CA ALA A 220 -8.56 -15.42 0.98
C ALA A 220 -9.08 -15.15 -0.44
N ASN A 221 -10.15 -15.85 -0.84
CA ASN A 221 -10.77 -15.67 -2.15
C ASN A 221 -11.31 -14.24 -2.31
N GLU A 222 -11.96 -13.69 -1.27
CA GLU A 222 -12.40 -12.29 -1.30
C GLU A 222 -11.24 -11.31 -1.51
N MET A 223 -10.12 -11.52 -0.82
CA MET A 223 -8.93 -10.69 -1.00
C MET A 223 -8.34 -10.81 -2.41
N LEU A 224 -8.25 -12.01 -2.97
CA LEU A 224 -7.78 -12.24 -4.33
C LEU A 224 -8.67 -11.55 -5.37
N TYR A 225 -10.00 -11.61 -5.22
CA TYR A 225 -10.92 -10.87 -6.08
C TYR A 225 -10.77 -9.34 -5.94
N ARG A 226 -10.48 -8.85 -4.73
CA ARG A 226 -10.19 -7.42 -4.52
C ARG A 226 -8.89 -7.03 -5.21
N ILE A 227 -7.81 -7.81 -5.07
CA ILE A 227 -6.54 -7.56 -5.74
C ILE A 227 -6.73 -7.54 -7.26
N SER A 228 -7.48 -8.48 -7.82
CA SER A 228 -7.80 -8.50 -9.25
C SER A 228 -8.46 -7.21 -9.72
N ARG A 229 -9.47 -6.74 -8.98
CA ARG A 229 -10.17 -5.48 -9.30
C ARG A 229 -9.25 -4.25 -9.19
N GLU A 230 -8.38 -4.21 -8.19
CA GLU A 230 -7.38 -3.12 -8.06
C GLU A 230 -6.41 -3.15 -9.25
N PHE A 231 -5.98 -4.33 -9.69
CA PHE A 231 -5.10 -4.48 -10.86
C PHE A 231 -5.77 -4.01 -12.17
N ASP A 232 -7.03 -4.32 -12.39
CA ASP A 232 -7.78 -3.79 -13.53
C ASP A 232 -7.95 -2.27 -13.46
N ALA A 233 -8.09 -1.71 -12.28
CA ALA A 233 -8.14 -0.27 -12.07
C ALA A 233 -6.77 0.38 -12.32
N ILE A 234 -5.68 -0.25 -11.87
CA ILE A 234 -4.30 0.16 -12.14
C ILE A 234 -4.04 0.20 -13.65
N GLU A 235 -4.43 -0.84 -14.38
CA GLU A 235 -4.29 -0.89 -15.84
C GLU A 235 -4.97 0.28 -16.53
N ARG A 236 -6.22 0.55 -16.18
CA ARG A 236 -6.96 1.68 -16.76
C ARG A 236 -6.29 3.01 -16.48
N ARG A 237 -5.87 3.26 -15.22
CA ARG A 237 -5.19 4.51 -14.85
C ARG A 237 -3.83 4.66 -15.51
N TYR A 238 -3.09 3.56 -15.59
CA TYR A 238 -1.79 3.55 -16.26
C TYR A 238 -1.91 3.93 -17.75
N ASN A 239 -2.88 3.33 -18.46
CA ASN A 239 -3.15 3.66 -19.86
C ASN A 239 -3.59 5.12 -20.03
N MET A 240 -4.46 5.62 -19.14
CA MET A 240 -4.87 7.03 -19.15
C MET A 240 -3.69 7.97 -18.91
N LEU A 241 -2.76 7.61 -18.02
CA LEU A 241 -1.58 8.41 -17.75
C LEU A 241 -0.63 8.47 -18.97
N ILE A 242 -0.43 7.34 -19.65
CA ILE A 242 0.33 7.29 -20.91
C ILE A 242 -0.29 8.23 -21.96
N GLU A 243 -1.61 8.17 -22.13
CA GLU A 243 -2.33 9.03 -23.05
C GLU A 243 -2.18 10.51 -22.69
N GLN A 244 -2.37 10.86 -21.40
CA GLN A 244 -2.20 12.22 -20.92
C GLN A 244 -0.79 12.76 -21.19
N LYS A 245 0.27 12.00 -20.90
CA LYS A 245 1.65 12.41 -21.19
C LYS A 245 1.92 12.58 -22.67
N THR A 246 1.37 11.70 -23.51
CA THR A 246 1.48 11.82 -24.98
C THR A 246 0.79 13.06 -25.49
N VAL A 247 -0.42 13.36 -25.02
CA VAL A 247 -1.18 14.57 -25.39
C VAL A 247 -0.47 15.83 -24.89
N PHE A 248 0.08 15.80 -23.67
CA PHE A 248 0.84 16.91 -23.12
C PHE A 248 2.06 17.25 -23.99
N ALA A 249 2.88 16.26 -24.32
CA ALA A 249 4.05 16.45 -25.19
C ALA A 249 3.65 16.99 -26.58
N SER A 250 2.57 16.48 -27.16
CA SER A 250 2.05 16.93 -28.44
C SER A 250 1.57 18.39 -28.43
N ARG A 251 0.85 18.77 -27.35
CA ARG A 251 0.39 20.17 -27.17
C ARG A 251 1.56 21.12 -26.93
N ALA A 252 2.56 20.73 -26.14
CA ALA A 252 3.76 21.53 -25.94
C ALA A 252 4.51 21.76 -27.27
N ALA A 253 4.72 20.71 -28.05
CA ALA A 253 5.36 20.80 -29.35
C ALA A 253 4.59 21.68 -30.35
N ALA A 254 3.26 21.60 -30.37
CA ALA A 254 2.42 22.45 -31.22
C ALA A 254 2.52 23.94 -30.83
N ARG A 255 2.52 24.25 -29.53
CA ARG A 255 2.68 25.62 -29.02
C ARG A 255 4.06 26.20 -29.31
N ILE A 256 5.11 25.41 -29.15
CA ILE A 256 6.47 25.85 -29.50
C ILE A 256 6.53 26.22 -30.98
N ARG A 257 6.00 25.37 -31.86
CA ARG A 257 5.95 25.69 -33.31
C ARG A 257 5.20 26.97 -33.60
N TYR A 258 4.06 27.20 -32.96
CA TYR A 258 3.26 28.41 -33.16
C TYR A 258 3.99 29.70 -32.73
N ILE A 259 4.79 29.63 -31.65
CA ILE A 259 5.55 30.80 -31.16
C ILE A 259 6.79 31.12 -32.03
N LEU A 260 7.37 30.09 -32.67
CA LEU A 260 8.56 30.24 -33.48
C LEU A 260 8.26 30.61 -34.95
N MET A 261 6.99 30.58 -35.37
CA MET A 261 6.49 31.06 -36.62
C MET A 261 6.14 32.56 -36.56
#